data_72a016802de95892894b105690c62d1d
#
_entry.id   72a016802de95892894b105690c62d1d
#
_cell.length_a   1.000
_cell.length_b   1.000
_cell.length_c   1.000
_cell.angle_alpha   90.00
_cell.angle_beta   90.00
_cell.angle_gamma   90.00
#
_symmetry.space_group_name_H-M   'P 1'
#
loop_
_entity.id
_entity.type
_entity.pdbx_description
1 polymer ?
#
loop_
_entity_poly.entity_id
_entity_poly.type
_entity_poly.pdbx_seq_one_letter_code
_entity_poly.pdbx_strand_id
1 'polypeptide(L)'
;MVSATAAPGCLLEQKPVSKSLSDVTYHNQIARLLQRHCVECHREGGVGPFALDTYEDAVAHAPMIREVVDRGIMPPWFAVADKSHSTSPWINDRSLSASEKQQLFAWIGNKTPAGDPKQSPVPRSFADGWLIGKPDAVFEFAKPVKVKATGTMPYQNVVVDTHLEKDQWVQAIEVRPGNPGVVHHVLVFIQSADKEDGPRDDAADERSGYWGIYVPGNSTLVYPEGYAKQIPKGARLRFQMHYTPNGTATEDSTRIGLVFAKEEPKHEVRVAGVVNAGFRIPPGADNHQVVASIPSVPTDIQILAFLPHMHLRGKAARYDLISGGETRTMLDIPRYDFNWQLLYRYAEPVSVKAGDTLRFTAWYDNSSGNPANPDPNKEVKWGPQTQDEMHLGYVEYIVPGSKPGDPNPLSPRGRARGAIRNFFGGSGSPEPNVGDALFQKLDADGDGNISRDEVKAKYNNNPAASTTIFDRLDTDKNGQLNRKELRRLSEIIGR
;
A
#
# COMPACT_ATOMS: atom_id res chain seq x y z
N MET A 1 -17.30 -55.32 44.81
CA MET A 1 -16.12 -54.99 44.00
C MET A 1 -16.23 -55.73 42.68
N VAL A 2 -16.63 -55.07 41.66
CA VAL A 2 -16.61 -55.61 40.30
C VAL A 2 -15.89 -54.57 39.44
N SER A 3 -14.72 -54.94 38.97
CA SER A 3 -13.84 -54.16 38.13
C SER A 3 -14.32 -54.25 36.68
N ALA A 4 -14.67 -53.14 36.08
CA ALA A 4 -14.99 -53.05 34.65
C ALA A 4 -13.76 -52.54 33.90
N THR A 5 -13.16 -53.40 33.10
CA THR A 5 -12.10 -53.07 32.13
C THR A 5 -12.72 -52.50 30.88
N ALA A 6 -12.44 -51.26 30.58
CA ALA A 6 -12.78 -50.61 29.30
C ALA A 6 -11.75 -51.00 28.23
N ALA A 7 -12.24 -51.50 27.09
CA ALA A 7 -11.45 -51.76 25.89
C ALA A 7 -11.06 -50.48 25.16
N PRO A 8 -9.87 -50.36 24.57
CA PRO A 8 -9.49 -49.17 23.77
C PRO A 8 -10.20 -49.18 22.42
N GLY A 9 -11.03 -48.14 22.21
CA GLY A 9 -11.63 -47.87 20.91
C GLY A 9 -10.57 -47.52 19.87
N CYS A 10 -10.50 -48.30 18.83
CA CYS A 10 -9.68 -48.08 17.65
C CYS A 10 -10.21 -46.83 16.88
N LEU A 11 -9.56 -45.69 17.04
CA LEU A 11 -9.79 -44.53 16.18
C LEU A 11 -9.18 -44.85 14.82
N LEU A 12 -10.03 -45.17 13.86
CA LEU A 12 -9.65 -45.27 12.46
C LEU A 12 -9.28 -43.84 11.99
N GLU A 13 -7.98 -43.58 11.92
CA GLU A 13 -7.45 -42.42 11.15
C GLU A 13 -7.93 -42.55 9.70
N GLN A 14 -8.88 -41.71 9.33
CA GLN A 14 -9.24 -41.55 7.93
C GLN A 14 -8.06 -40.85 7.23
N LYS A 15 -7.22 -41.64 6.54
CA LYS A 15 -6.24 -41.12 5.61
C LYS A 15 -6.98 -40.23 4.60
N PRO A 16 -6.48 -39.00 4.31
CA PRO A 16 -7.05 -38.19 3.27
C PRO A 16 -6.97 -38.97 1.95
N VAL A 17 -8.12 -39.26 1.37
CA VAL A 17 -8.23 -39.90 0.05
C VAL A 17 -7.60 -38.94 -0.94
N SER A 18 -6.41 -39.23 -1.41
CA SER A 18 -5.80 -38.57 -2.58
C SER A 18 -6.71 -38.83 -3.77
N LYS A 19 -7.66 -37.92 -4.05
CA LYS A 19 -8.49 -37.99 -5.25
C LYS A 19 -7.56 -37.95 -6.45
N SER A 20 -7.69 -38.94 -7.34
CA SER A 20 -6.95 -39.00 -8.60
C SER A 20 -7.19 -37.71 -9.38
N LEU A 21 -6.16 -37.17 -10.00
CA LEU A 21 -6.29 -36.00 -10.91
C LEU A 21 -7.17 -36.30 -12.11
N SER A 22 -7.41 -37.60 -12.44
CA SER A 22 -8.36 -38.02 -13.47
C SER A 22 -9.83 -37.73 -13.11
N ASP A 23 -10.15 -37.54 -11.81
CA ASP A 23 -11.53 -37.43 -11.33
C ASP A 23 -11.94 -35.98 -11.09
N VAL A 24 -11.12 -35.02 -11.54
CA VAL A 24 -11.39 -33.57 -11.39
C VAL A 24 -12.47 -33.16 -12.39
N THR A 25 -13.57 -32.59 -11.87
CA THR A 25 -14.68 -32.07 -12.67
C THR A 25 -15.00 -30.63 -12.34
N TYR A 26 -15.73 -29.95 -13.24
CA TYR A 26 -16.12 -28.56 -13.03
C TYR A 26 -16.94 -28.40 -11.75
N HIS A 27 -18.09 -29.10 -11.65
CA HIS A 27 -19.03 -28.90 -10.54
C HIS A 27 -18.47 -29.29 -9.18
N ASN A 28 -17.51 -30.21 -9.12
CA ASN A 28 -16.92 -30.60 -7.83
C ASN A 28 -15.79 -29.68 -7.40
N GLN A 29 -14.72 -29.51 -8.23
CA GLN A 29 -13.51 -28.82 -7.81
C GLN A 29 -13.35 -27.45 -8.48
N ILE A 30 -13.55 -27.40 -9.82
CA ILE A 30 -13.15 -26.21 -10.59
C ILE A 30 -14.04 -25.01 -10.31
N ALA A 31 -15.35 -25.20 -10.18
CA ALA A 31 -16.25 -24.10 -9.82
C ALA A 31 -15.86 -23.43 -8.50
N ARG A 32 -15.44 -24.21 -7.49
CA ARG A 32 -14.94 -23.66 -6.21
C ARG A 32 -13.64 -22.89 -6.37
N LEU A 33 -12.74 -23.42 -7.21
CA LEU A 33 -11.47 -22.76 -7.51
C LEU A 33 -11.71 -21.44 -8.23
N LEU A 34 -12.54 -21.42 -9.27
CA LEU A 34 -12.87 -20.20 -10.00
C LEU A 34 -13.57 -19.17 -9.12
N GLN A 35 -14.53 -19.58 -8.29
CA GLN A 35 -15.21 -18.69 -7.35
C GLN A 35 -14.25 -18.06 -6.33
N ARG A 36 -13.21 -18.77 -5.91
CA ARG A 36 -12.24 -18.28 -4.93
C ARG A 36 -11.25 -17.30 -5.53
N HIS A 37 -10.73 -17.58 -6.73
CA HIS A 37 -9.56 -16.92 -7.29
C HIS A 37 -9.84 -16.06 -8.53
N CYS A 38 -10.97 -16.25 -9.22
CA CYS A 38 -11.20 -15.65 -10.54
C CYS A 38 -12.47 -14.79 -10.62
N VAL A 39 -13.60 -15.30 -10.13
CA VAL A 39 -14.95 -14.72 -10.33
C VAL A 39 -15.11 -13.34 -9.67
N GLU A 40 -14.29 -12.98 -8.70
CA GLU A 40 -14.32 -11.60 -8.16
C GLU A 40 -14.15 -10.55 -9.25
N CYS A 41 -13.27 -10.80 -10.22
CA CYS A 41 -13.01 -9.93 -11.36
C CYS A 41 -13.71 -10.40 -12.63
N HIS A 42 -13.71 -11.72 -12.89
CA HIS A 42 -14.26 -12.37 -14.09
C HIS A 42 -15.71 -12.79 -13.86
N ARG A 43 -16.61 -11.83 -13.86
CA ARG A 43 -18.07 -11.99 -13.76
C ARG A 43 -18.78 -10.92 -14.56
N GLU A 44 -20.07 -11.08 -14.80
CA GLU A 44 -20.86 -10.03 -15.43
C GLU A 44 -20.79 -8.73 -14.60
N GLY A 45 -20.51 -7.62 -15.28
CA GLY A 45 -20.27 -6.31 -14.63
C GLY A 45 -18.99 -6.20 -13.81
N GLY A 46 -18.12 -7.20 -13.82
CA GLY A 46 -16.78 -7.16 -13.21
C GLY A 46 -15.76 -6.41 -14.06
N VAL A 47 -14.52 -6.31 -13.56
CA VAL A 47 -13.41 -5.64 -14.27
C VAL A 47 -12.71 -6.56 -15.28
N GLY A 48 -12.93 -7.86 -15.20
CA GLY A 48 -12.38 -8.84 -16.15
C GLY A 48 -13.03 -8.70 -17.52
N PRO A 49 -12.31 -8.99 -18.63
CA PRO A 49 -12.83 -8.80 -19.99
C PRO A 49 -13.90 -9.83 -20.39
N PHE A 50 -14.10 -10.87 -19.61
CA PHE A 50 -15.11 -11.92 -19.78
C PHE A 50 -15.48 -12.52 -18.42
N ALA A 51 -16.65 -13.16 -18.35
CA ALA A 51 -17.12 -13.87 -17.17
C ALA A 51 -16.52 -15.30 -17.08
N LEU A 52 -16.49 -15.86 -15.86
CA LEU A 52 -16.14 -17.25 -15.55
C LEU A 52 -17.12 -17.84 -14.53
N ASP A 53 -18.36 -17.34 -14.56
CA ASP A 53 -19.40 -17.71 -13.58
C ASP A 53 -20.02 -19.07 -13.89
N THR A 54 -20.01 -19.49 -15.16
CA THR A 54 -20.67 -20.70 -15.64
C THR A 54 -19.69 -21.75 -16.14
N TYR A 55 -20.17 -22.98 -16.30
CA TYR A 55 -19.40 -24.05 -16.91
C TYR A 55 -19.02 -23.70 -18.36
N GLU A 56 -19.98 -23.19 -19.12
CA GLU A 56 -19.83 -22.79 -20.51
C GLU A 56 -18.75 -21.71 -20.68
N ASP A 57 -18.75 -20.70 -19.83
CA ASP A 57 -17.71 -19.66 -19.80
C ASP A 57 -16.32 -20.25 -19.54
N ALA A 58 -16.22 -21.11 -18.54
CA ALA A 58 -14.96 -21.75 -18.17
C ALA A 58 -14.42 -22.64 -19.30
N VAL A 59 -15.28 -23.37 -19.97
CA VAL A 59 -14.91 -24.21 -21.13
C VAL A 59 -14.48 -23.36 -22.33
N ALA A 60 -15.23 -22.32 -22.64
CA ALA A 60 -14.91 -21.41 -23.76
C ALA A 60 -13.52 -20.77 -23.60
N HIS A 61 -13.10 -20.49 -22.36
CA HIS A 61 -11.83 -19.84 -22.07
C HIS A 61 -10.73 -20.79 -21.56
N ALA A 62 -10.98 -22.12 -21.49
CA ALA A 62 -10.05 -23.08 -20.89
C ALA A 62 -8.61 -23.05 -21.47
N PRO A 63 -8.38 -22.95 -22.78
CA PRO A 63 -7.02 -22.82 -23.32
C PRO A 63 -6.30 -21.56 -22.84
N MET A 64 -7.00 -20.42 -22.82
CA MET A 64 -6.45 -19.14 -22.36
C MET A 64 -6.18 -19.19 -20.86
N ILE A 65 -7.10 -19.73 -20.05
CA ILE A 65 -6.92 -19.92 -18.61
C ILE A 65 -5.64 -20.72 -18.35
N ARG A 66 -5.43 -21.81 -19.07
CA ARG A 66 -4.21 -22.63 -18.95
C ARG A 66 -2.95 -21.81 -19.20
N GLU A 67 -2.93 -21.06 -20.31
CA GLU A 67 -1.77 -20.27 -20.72
C GLU A 67 -1.43 -19.18 -19.66
N VAL A 68 -2.42 -18.37 -19.28
CA VAL A 68 -2.17 -17.24 -18.35
C VAL A 68 -1.84 -17.70 -16.93
N VAL A 69 -2.39 -18.84 -16.50
CA VAL A 69 -2.05 -19.45 -15.20
C VAL A 69 -0.67 -20.11 -15.24
N ASP A 70 -0.30 -20.73 -16.35
CA ASP A 70 1.03 -21.33 -16.50
C ASP A 70 2.14 -20.26 -16.49
N ARG A 71 1.91 -19.16 -17.19
CA ARG A 71 2.79 -18.00 -17.21
C ARG A 71 2.76 -17.18 -15.91
N GLY A 72 1.85 -17.51 -14.97
CA GLY A 72 1.66 -16.78 -13.71
C GLY A 72 1.18 -15.34 -13.93
N ILE A 73 0.45 -15.06 -14.99
CA ILE A 73 -0.20 -13.77 -15.25
C ILE A 73 -1.48 -13.66 -14.43
N MET A 74 -2.20 -14.77 -14.30
CA MET A 74 -3.46 -14.90 -13.56
C MET A 74 -3.41 -16.08 -12.58
N PRO A 75 -4.05 -15.94 -11.41
CA PRO A 75 -4.56 -14.67 -10.86
C PRO A 75 -3.42 -13.69 -10.56
N PRO A 76 -3.67 -12.37 -10.59
CA PRO A 76 -2.62 -11.38 -10.36
C PRO A 76 -2.23 -11.37 -8.88
N TRP A 77 -1.13 -12.07 -8.58
CA TRP A 77 -0.52 -12.13 -7.25
C TRP A 77 0.97 -12.39 -7.38
N PHE A 78 1.79 -11.52 -6.81
CA PHE A 78 3.23 -11.52 -7.07
C PHE A 78 4.09 -11.66 -5.81
N ALA A 79 3.48 -11.64 -4.61
CA ALA A 79 4.19 -11.91 -3.37
C ALA A 79 4.68 -13.35 -3.33
N VAL A 80 5.94 -13.55 -2.95
CA VAL A 80 6.49 -14.90 -2.69
C VAL A 80 5.77 -15.47 -1.47
N ALA A 81 5.36 -16.74 -1.58
CA ALA A 81 4.81 -17.45 -0.44
C ALA A 81 5.86 -17.58 0.68
N ASP A 82 5.48 -17.18 1.85
CA ASP A 82 6.32 -17.38 3.04
C ASP A 82 6.33 -18.87 3.43
N LYS A 83 7.46 -19.52 3.19
CA LYS A 83 7.64 -20.94 3.48
C LYS A 83 7.69 -21.26 4.99
N SER A 84 7.81 -20.26 5.85
CA SER A 84 7.81 -20.42 7.31
C SER A 84 6.40 -20.58 7.88
N HIS A 85 5.36 -20.23 7.10
CA HIS A 85 3.97 -20.32 7.50
C HIS A 85 3.22 -21.36 6.67
N SER A 86 2.36 -22.14 7.32
CA SER A 86 1.47 -23.11 6.63
C SER A 86 0.32 -22.45 5.87
N THR A 87 0.02 -21.20 6.21
CA THR A 87 -1.03 -20.37 5.59
C THR A 87 -0.43 -19.06 5.14
N SER A 88 -1.02 -18.45 4.09
CA SER A 88 -0.60 -17.13 3.64
C SER A 88 -0.78 -16.08 4.74
N PRO A 89 0.20 -15.19 4.97
CA PRO A 89 0.03 -14.07 5.90
C PRO A 89 -0.91 -12.97 5.36
N TRP A 90 -1.35 -13.08 4.11
CA TRP A 90 -2.12 -12.06 3.41
C TRP A 90 -3.60 -12.45 3.35
N ILE A 91 -4.49 -11.59 3.90
CA ILE A 91 -5.94 -11.84 3.88
C ILE A 91 -6.54 -11.80 2.47
N ASN A 92 -5.87 -11.13 1.55
CA ASN A 92 -6.31 -10.97 0.15
C ASN A 92 -5.45 -11.76 -0.84
N ASP A 93 -4.80 -12.84 -0.40
CA ASP A 93 -4.02 -13.72 -1.27
C ASP A 93 -4.92 -14.40 -2.30
N ARG A 94 -4.59 -14.18 -3.57
CA ARG A 94 -5.29 -14.74 -4.73
C ARG A 94 -4.49 -15.82 -5.43
N SER A 95 -3.31 -16.16 -4.93
CA SER A 95 -2.45 -17.17 -5.54
C SER A 95 -3.14 -18.53 -5.58
N LEU A 96 -2.84 -19.30 -6.62
CA LEU A 96 -3.19 -20.70 -6.69
C LEU A 96 -2.11 -21.53 -6.00
N SER A 97 -2.51 -22.41 -5.10
CA SER A 97 -1.60 -23.46 -4.59
C SER A 97 -1.16 -24.40 -5.73
N ALA A 98 -0.04 -25.07 -5.55
CA ALA A 98 0.45 -26.05 -6.51
C ALA A 98 -0.60 -27.13 -6.82
N SER A 99 -1.37 -27.57 -5.81
CA SER A 99 -2.45 -28.54 -5.98
C SER A 99 -3.62 -27.99 -6.79
N GLU A 100 -4.04 -26.73 -6.55
CA GLU A 100 -5.12 -26.08 -7.30
C GLU A 100 -4.72 -25.89 -8.78
N LYS A 101 -3.47 -25.47 -9.02
CA LYS A 101 -2.93 -25.37 -10.38
C LYS A 101 -2.91 -26.72 -11.09
N GLN A 102 -2.51 -27.80 -10.41
CA GLN A 102 -2.53 -29.15 -10.95
C GLN A 102 -3.96 -29.62 -11.26
N GLN A 103 -4.93 -29.38 -10.38
CA GLN A 103 -6.34 -29.72 -10.60
C GLN A 103 -6.90 -28.99 -11.82
N LEU A 104 -6.64 -27.69 -11.94
CA LEU A 104 -7.07 -26.88 -13.08
C LEU A 104 -6.51 -27.41 -14.39
N PHE A 105 -5.21 -27.73 -14.42
CA PHE A 105 -4.55 -28.24 -15.62
C PHE A 105 -5.00 -29.66 -15.99
N ALA A 106 -5.25 -30.52 -14.99
CA ALA A 106 -5.81 -31.84 -15.21
C ALA A 106 -7.22 -31.77 -15.79
N TRP A 107 -8.07 -30.90 -15.26
CA TRP A 107 -9.41 -30.67 -15.79
C TRP A 107 -9.39 -30.24 -17.27
N ILE A 108 -8.55 -29.26 -17.60
CA ILE A 108 -8.39 -28.78 -18.99
C ILE A 108 -7.83 -29.89 -19.87
N GLY A 109 -6.82 -30.65 -19.41
CA GLY A 109 -6.22 -31.77 -20.14
C GLY A 109 -7.18 -32.94 -20.38
N ASN A 110 -8.16 -33.14 -19.48
CA ASN A 110 -9.16 -34.20 -19.56
C ASN A 110 -10.43 -33.77 -20.34
N LYS A 111 -10.32 -32.77 -21.21
CA LYS A 111 -11.43 -32.26 -22.04
C LYS A 111 -12.57 -31.65 -21.22
N THR A 112 -12.21 -30.96 -20.12
CA THR A 112 -13.12 -30.15 -19.29
C THR A 112 -14.41 -30.87 -18.83
N PRO A 113 -14.36 -32.03 -18.16
CA PRO A 113 -15.55 -32.74 -17.76
C PRO A 113 -16.42 -31.93 -16.80
N ALA A 114 -17.74 -31.86 -17.07
CA ALA A 114 -18.69 -31.10 -16.23
C ALA A 114 -18.84 -31.72 -14.83
N GLY A 115 -19.02 -33.05 -14.76
CA GLY A 115 -19.34 -33.73 -13.50
C GLY A 115 -20.82 -33.61 -13.13
N ASP A 116 -21.17 -33.97 -11.90
CA ASP A 116 -22.54 -33.91 -11.41
C ASP A 116 -22.90 -32.49 -10.95
N PRO A 117 -23.93 -31.83 -11.55
CA PRO A 117 -24.37 -30.49 -11.15
C PRO A 117 -24.77 -30.34 -9.66
N LYS A 118 -25.19 -31.44 -9.03
CA LYS A 118 -25.53 -31.46 -7.59
C LYS A 118 -24.33 -31.17 -6.69
N GLN A 119 -23.12 -31.31 -7.20
CA GLN A 119 -21.87 -31.03 -6.48
C GLN A 119 -21.40 -29.57 -6.61
N SER A 120 -22.10 -28.76 -7.41
CA SER A 120 -21.76 -27.34 -7.58
C SER A 120 -21.79 -26.60 -6.24
N PRO A 121 -20.82 -25.70 -6.01
CA PRO A 121 -20.96 -24.74 -4.93
C PRO A 121 -22.13 -23.79 -5.20
N VAL A 122 -22.68 -23.21 -4.14
CA VAL A 122 -23.59 -22.08 -4.29
C VAL A 122 -22.86 -20.94 -4.99
N PRO A 123 -23.44 -20.34 -6.05
CA PRO A 123 -22.82 -19.21 -6.72
C PRO A 123 -22.53 -18.06 -5.73
N ARG A 124 -21.40 -17.38 -5.88
CA ARG A 124 -21.14 -16.17 -5.11
C ARG A 124 -22.12 -15.08 -5.52
N SER A 125 -22.77 -14.49 -4.54
CA SER A 125 -23.54 -13.27 -4.75
C SER A 125 -22.63 -12.06 -4.57
N PHE A 126 -22.78 -11.08 -5.44
CA PHE A 126 -22.12 -9.79 -5.33
C PHE A 126 -23.17 -8.72 -5.09
N ALA A 127 -22.82 -7.73 -4.30
CA ALA A 127 -23.75 -6.64 -4.02
C ALA A 127 -24.03 -5.85 -5.31
N ASP A 128 -25.31 -5.60 -5.60
CA ASP A 128 -25.70 -4.63 -6.60
C ASP A 128 -25.35 -3.23 -6.06
N GLY A 129 -24.43 -2.54 -6.72
CA GLY A 129 -23.98 -1.23 -6.28
C GLY A 129 -22.65 -1.26 -5.50
N TRP A 130 -22.60 -0.60 -4.33
CA TRP A 130 -21.38 -0.47 -3.55
C TRP A 130 -21.02 -1.77 -2.83
N LEU A 131 -19.76 -2.21 -2.97
CA LEU A 131 -19.24 -3.42 -2.30
C LEU A 131 -19.13 -3.24 -0.78
N ILE A 132 -19.01 -2.00 -0.32
CA ILE A 132 -18.99 -1.62 1.10
C ILE A 132 -20.39 -1.53 1.72
N GLY A 133 -21.43 -1.92 0.98
CA GLY A 133 -22.84 -1.71 1.37
C GLY A 133 -23.31 -0.29 1.03
N LYS A 134 -24.37 0.17 1.69
CA LYS A 134 -24.90 1.53 1.48
C LYS A 134 -23.95 2.56 2.09
N PRO A 135 -23.30 3.45 1.30
CA PRO A 135 -22.48 4.51 1.84
C PRO A 135 -23.29 5.54 2.62
N ASP A 136 -22.68 6.11 3.65
CA ASP A 136 -23.23 7.26 4.38
C ASP A 136 -22.97 8.57 3.61
N ALA A 137 -21.89 8.62 2.81
CA ALA A 137 -21.59 9.75 1.93
C ALA A 137 -21.00 9.25 0.60
N VAL A 138 -21.34 9.97 -0.48
CA VAL A 138 -20.79 9.74 -1.82
C VAL A 138 -20.32 11.07 -2.38
N PHE A 139 -19.09 11.08 -2.91
CA PHE A 139 -18.52 12.22 -3.57
C PHE A 139 -18.14 11.83 -5.00
N GLU A 140 -18.51 12.66 -5.97
CA GLU A 140 -18.37 12.40 -7.40
C GLU A 140 -17.77 13.60 -8.11
N PHE A 141 -17.12 13.40 -9.23
CA PHE A 141 -16.61 14.48 -10.06
C PHE A 141 -17.75 15.40 -10.52
N ALA A 142 -17.56 16.71 -10.37
CA ALA A 142 -18.53 17.69 -10.82
C ALA A 142 -18.70 17.70 -12.36
N LYS A 143 -17.67 17.26 -13.10
CA LYS A 143 -17.67 17.11 -14.55
C LYS A 143 -16.89 15.86 -14.94
N PRO A 144 -17.35 15.08 -15.94
CA PRO A 144 -16.60 13.96 -16.46
C PRO A 144 -15.24 14.38 -17.03
N VAL A 145 -14.24 13.52 -16.86
CA VAL A 145 -12.92 13.67 -17.48
C VAL A 145 -12.94 13.00 -18.86
N LYS A 146 -12.56 13.74 -19.88
CA LYS A 146 -12.46 13.20 -21.24
C LYS A 146 -11.20 12.37 -21.41
N VAL A 147 -11.37 11.12 -21.86
CA VAL A 147 -10.29 10.17 -22.11
C VAL A 147 -10.13 9.97 -23.63
N LYS A 148 -8.92 10.18 -24.14
CA LYS A 148 -8.59 10.01 -25.56
C LYS A 148 -8.75 8.54 -25.99
N ALA A 149 -8.97 8.30 -27.28
CA ALA A 149 -8.98 6.94 -27.82
C ALA A 149 -7.60 6.27 -27.74
N THR A 150 -6.54 7.01 -28.03
CA THR A 150 -5.17 6.49 -28.18
C THR A 150 -4.13 7.44 -27.61
N GLY A 151 -2.90 6.96 -27.48
CA GLY A 151 -1.75 7.70 -26.95
C GLY A 151 -1.71 7.76 -25.43
N THR A 152 -0.81 8.54 -24.88
CA THR A 152 -0.62 8.71 -23.45
C THR A 152 -1.45 9.87 -22.91
N MET A 153 -2.04 9.73 -21.74
CA MET A 153 -2.65 10.83 -21.00
C MET A 153 -1.79 11.19 -19.79
N PRO A 154 -1.53 12.49 -19.56
CA PRO A 154 -0.90 12.92 -18.31
C PRO A 154 -1.84 12.60 -17.14
N TYR A 155 -1.29 12.42 -15.94
CA TYR A 155 -2.10 12.29 -14.73
C TYR A 155 -3.02 13.50 -14.55
N GLN A 156 -4.27 13.22 -14.23
CA GLN A 156 -5.29 14.23 -13.98
C GLN A 156 -5.54 14.35 -12.49
N ASN A 157 -5.51 15.56 -11.96
CA ASN A 157 -5.90 15.83 -10.59
C ASN A 157 -7.30 16.46 -10.57
N VAL A 158 -8.26 15.75 -9.98
CA VAL A 158 -9.62 16.25 -9.78
C VAL A 158 -9.85 16.48 -8.30
N VAL A 159 -10.32 17.66 -7.93
CA VAL A 159 -10.61 18.02 -6.54
C VAL A 159 -12.11 18.08 -6.33
N VAL A 160 -12.59 17.43 -5.29
CA VAL A 160 -14.00 17.39 -4.90
C VAL A 160 -14.14 17.86 -3.46
N ASP A 161 -14.97 18.89 -3.25
CA ASP A 161 -15.28 19.38 -1.91
C ASP A 161 -16.22 18.41 -1.18
N THR A 162 -15.92 18.12 0.08
CA THR A 162 -16.77 17.21 0.85
C THR A 162 -17.92 17.92 1.56
N HIS A 163 -17.78 19.22 1.83
CA HIS A 163 -18.72 20.02 2.62
C HIS A 163 -19.08 19.39 3.98
N LEU A 164 -18.19 18.55 4.54
CA LEU A 164 -18.41 17.95 5.85
C LEU A 164 -18.39 19.01 6.95
N GLU A 165 -19.45 19.04 7.75
CA GLU A 165 -19.61 20.03 8.83
C GLU A 165 -18.82 19.69 10.09
N LYS A 166 -18.35 18.45 10.23
CA LYS A 166 -17.55 17.94 11.34
C LYS A 166 -16.56 16.91 10.86
N ASP A 167 -15.53 16.64 11.66
CA ASP A 167 -14.63 15.51 11.44
C ASP A 167 -15.42 14.20 11.44
N GLN A 168 -15.04 13.27 10.55
CA GLN A 168 -15.65 11.96 10.47
C GLN A 168 -14.59 10.86 10.55
N TRP A 169 -14.97 9.74 11.15
CA TRP A 169 -14.21 8.51 11.14
C TRP A 169 -14.78 7.58 10.08
N VAL A 170 -13.97 7.16 9.14
CA VAL A 170 -14.35 6.35 7.98
C VAL A 170 -13.85 4.93 8.15
N GLN A 171 -14.78 3.99 8.28
CA GLN A 171 -14.50 2.57 8.46
C GLN A 171 -14.38 1.82 7.13
N ALA A 172 -15.11 2.27 6.10
CA ALA A 172 -14.97 1.69 4.78
C ALA A 172 -14.98 2.75 3.68
N ILE A 173 -14.15 2.52 2.67
CA ILE A 173 -13.95 3.38 1.51
C ILE A 173 -14.07 2.52 0.27
N GLU A 174 -14.82 2.97 -0.73
CA GLU A 174 -14.81 2.38 -2.06
C GLU A 174 -14.66 3.45 -3.12
N VAL A 175 -13.65 3.33 -3.96
CA VAL A 175 -13.46 4.18 -5.14
C VAL A 175 -14.00 3.44 -6.35
N ARG A 176 -14.92 4.06 -7.08
CA ARG A 176 -15.57 3.48 -8.26
C ARG A 176 -15.35 4.36 -9.48
N PRO A 177 -14.49 3.95 -10.41
CA PRO A 177 -14.44 4.55 -11.74
C PRO A 177 -15.80 4.50 -12.43
N GLY A 178 -16.15 5.57 -13.14
CA GLY A 178 -17.32 5.55 -14.04
C GLY A 178 -17.06 4.66 -15.25
N ASN A 179 -15.80 4.61 -15.70
CA ASN A 179 -15.37 3.74 -16.79
C ASN A 179 -14.09 2.97 -16.40
N PRO A 180 -14.22 1.81 -15.72
CA PRO A 180 -13.06 1.03 -15.26
C PRO A 180 -12.17 0.51 -16.40
N GLY A 181 -12.66 0.45 -17.64
CA GLY A 181 -11.88 0.00 -18.81
C GLY A 181 -10.79 0.97 -19.25
N VAL A 182 -10.76 2.21 -18.73
CA VAL A 182 -9.76 3.22 -19.04
C VAL A 182 -9.08 3.81 -17.80
N VAL A 183 -9.51 3.44 -16.59
CA VAL A 183 -8.89 3.89 -15.34
C VAL A 183 -7.90 2.85 -14.86
N HIS A 184 -6.61 3.18 -14.91
CA HIS A 184 -5.53 2.30 -14.49
C HIS A 184 -5.42 2.25 -12.96
N HIS A 185 -5.33 3.42 -12.30
CA HIS A 185 -5.42 3.53 -10.85
C HIS A 185 -5.87 4.93 -10.42
N VAL A 186 -6.31 5.02 -9.18
CA VAL A 186 -6.68 6.27 -8.51
C VAL A 186 -6.03 6.31 -7.14
N LEU A 187 -5.30 7.38 -6.84
CA LEU A 187 -4.92 7.72 -5.47
C LEU A 187 -5.75 8.91 -4.99
N VAL A 188 -6.34 8.79 -3.81
CA VAL A 188 -7.11 9.86 -3.19
C VAL A 188 -6.33 10.42 -2.01
N PHE A 189 -6.15 11.73 -2.00
CA PHE A 189 -5.46 12.46 -0.94
C PHE A 189 -6.42 13.42 -0.24
N ILE A 190 -6.24 13.62 1.06
CA ILE A 190 -6.94 14.66 1.81
C ILE A 190 -6.20 15.99 1.62
N GLN A 191 -6.96 17.03 1.28
CA GLN A 191 -6.49 18.42 1.29
C GLN A 191 -7.30 19.24 2.31
N SER A 192 -6.61 20.11 3.04
CA SER A 192 -7.29 21.09 3.90
C SER A 192 -8.13 22.07 3.05
N ALA A 193 -9.24 22.54 3.62
CA ALA A 193 -10.11 23.52 2.98
C ALA A 193 -9.37 24.81 2.59
N ASP A 194 -8.40 25.20 3.40
CA ASP A 194 -7.67 26.49 3.25
C ASP A 194 -6.47 26.38 2.29
N LYS A 195 -6.16 25.19 1.79
CA LYS A 195 -5.01 25.00 0.91
C LYS A 195 -5.39 25.44 -0.52
N GLU A 196 -4.80 26.54 -0.98
CA GLU A 196 -4.92 26.97 -2.37
C GLU A 196 -4.33 25.93 -3.35
N ASP A 197 -4.86 25.89 -4.56
CA ASP A 197 -4.32 25.09 -5.65
C ASP A 197 -3.07 25.78 -6.21
N GLY A 198 -1.91 25.48 -5.60
CA GLY A 198 -0.59 25.99 -5.96
C GLY A 198 0.35 24.91 -6.50
N PRO A 199 1.61 25.29 -6.81
CA PRO A 199 2.65 24.31 -7.15
C PRO A 199 2.77 23.24 -6.08
N ARG A 200 2.90 21.98 -6.49
CA ARG A 200 2.90 20.82 -5.60
C ARG A 200 4.29 20.22 -5.50
N ASP A 201 4.65 19.80 -4.30
CA ASP A 201 5.74 18.85 -4.10
C ASP A 201 5.13 17.44 -4.07
N ASP A 202 5.03 16.82 -5.26
CA ASP A 202 4.47 15.46 -5.40
C ASP A 202 5.18 14.47 -4.47
N ALA A 203 6.50 14.59 -4.30
CA ALA A 203 7.25 13.71 -3.41
C ALA A 203 6.88 13.92 -1.92
N ALA A 204 6.48 15.11 -1.50
CA ALA A 204 6.01 15.36 -0.14
C ALA A 204 4.60 14.81 0.09
N ASP A 205 3.70 14.95 -0.90
CA ASP A 205 2.37 14.36 -0.87
C ASP A 205 2.48 12.82 -0.79
N GLU A 206 3.34 12.21 -1.61
CA GLU A 206 3.58 10.76 -1.60
C GLU A 206 4.19 10.25 -0.29
N ARG A 207 5.09 11.01 0.35
CA ARG A 207 5.64 10.67 1.67
C ARG A 207 4.57 10.71 2.77
N SER A 208 3.54 11.52 2.61
CA SER A 208 2.41 11.61 3.54
C SER A 208 1.43 10.45 3.39
N GLY A 209 1.46 9.76 2.26
CA GLY A 209 0.62 8.62 1.95
C GLY A 209 -0.74 8.98 1.36
N TYR A 210 -1.36 8.02 0.69
CA TYR A 210 -2.73 8.13 0.19
C TYR A 210 -3.76 7.98 1.32
N TRP A 211 -4.96 8.51 1.11
CA TRP A 211 -6.11 8.30 2.00
C TRP A 211 -7.06 7.22 1.48
N GLY A 212 -7.31 7.19 0.17
CA GLY A 212 -8.09 6.17 -0.53
C GLY A 212 -7.38 5.71 -1.80
N ILE A 213 -7.72 4.53 -2.31
CA ILE A 213 -7.08 3.95 -3.48
C ILE A 213 -8.06 3.12 -4.30
N TYR A 214 -7.86 3.13 -5.61
CA TYR A 214 -8.39 2.14 -6.55
C TYR A 214 -7.26 1.62 -7.42
N VAL A 215 -7.19 0.31 -7.53
CA VAL A 215 -6.46 -0.41 -8.58
C VAL A 215 -7.36 -1.53 -9.10
N PRO A 216 -7.21 -2.01 -10.35
CA PRO A 216 -8.00 -3.12 -10.86
C PRO A 216 -8.00 -4.32 -9.89
N GLY A 217 -9.19 -4.76 -9.50
CA GLY A 217 -9.35 -5.83 -8.51
C GLY A 217 -9.15 -5.44 -7.03
N ASN A 218 -8.94 -4.15 -6.73
CA ASN A 218 -8.92 -3.63 -5.35
C ASN A 218 -9.51 -2.21 -5.31
N SER A 219 -10.81 -2.11 -5.16
CA SER A 219 -11.55 -0.85 -5.11
C SER A 219 -11.94 -0.44 -3.69
N THR A 220 -11.79 -1.35 -2.71
CA THR A 220 -12.30 -1.16 -1.35
C THR A 220 -11.19 -1.21 -0.32
N LEU A 221 -11.30 -0.33 0.69
CA LEU A 221 -10.60 -0.41 1.95
C LEU A 221 -11.66 -0.60 3.04
N VAL A 222 -11.75 -1.78 3.61
CA VAL A 222 -12.68 -2.09 4.70
C VAL A 222 -11.86 -2.46 5.91
N TYR A 223 -12.06 -1.71 6.99
CA TYR A 223 -11.35 -1.90 8.24
C TYR A 223 -12.22 -2.68 9.23
N PRO A 224 -11.62 -3.51 10.10
CA PRO A 224 -12.35 -4.17 11.17
C PRO A 224 -12.94 -3.15 12.16
N GLU A 225 -13.87 -3.60 12.98
CA GLU A 225 -14.43 -2.78 14.06
C GLU A 225 -13.33 -2.20 14.96
N GLY A 226 -13.48 -0.93 15.31
CA GLY A 226 -12.48 -0.19 16.09
C GLY A 226 -11.32 0.39 15.27
N TYR A 227 -11.29 0.20 13.94
CA TYR A 227 -10.30 0.81 13.05
C TYR A 227 -10.97 1.76 12.08
N ALA A 228 -10.43 2.96 11.88
CA ALA A 228 -10.93 3.91 10.89
C ALA A 228 -9.86 4.90 10.44
N LYS A 229 -10.09 5.55 9.31
CA LYS A 229 -9.34 6.72 8.84
C LYS A 229 -10.11 7.99 9.16
N GLN A 230 -9.40 9.05 9.53
CA GLN A 230 -10.01 10.36 9.72
C GLN A 230 -10.20 11.10 8.40
N ILE A 231 -11.34 11.77 8.25
CA ILE A 231 -11.56 12.82 7.26
C ILE A 231 -11.98 14.09 8.00
N PRO A 232 -11.18 15.17 7.95
CA PRO A 232 -11.46 16.41 8.67
C PRO A 232 -12.67 17.15 8.12
N LYS A 233 -13.28 17.98 8.97
CA LYS A 233 -14.30 18.96 8.59
C LYS A 233 -13.82 19.79 7.40
N GLY A 234 -14.69 19.96 6.39
CA GLY A 234 -14.42 20.76 5.20
C GLY A 234 -13.26 20.29 4.34
N ALA A 235 -12.76 19.07 4.56
CA ALA A 235 -11.70 18.51 3.73
C ALA A 235 -12.13 18.42 2.26
N ARG A 236 -11.15 18.58 1.37
CA ARG A 236 -11.32 18.30 -0.07
C ARG A 236 -10.65 16.97 -0.41
N LEU A 237 -11.25 16.20 -1.28
CA LEU A 237 -10.70 14.96 -1.81
C LEU A 237 -10.02 15.26 -3.14
N ARG A 238 -8.70 15.07 -3.21
CA ARG A 238 -7.96 15.17 -4.46
C ARG A 238 -7.75 13.78 -5.03
N PHE A 239 -8.34 13.53 -6.18
CA PHE A 239 -8.18 12.31 -6.95
C PHE A 239 -7.02 12.50 -7.94
N GLN A 240 -5.96 11.73 -7.80
CA GLN A 240 -4.89 11.62 -8.79
C GLN A 240 -5.26 10.43 -9.70
N MET A 241 -5.69 10.76 -10.91
CA MET A 241 -6.21 9.80 -11.88
C MET A 241 -5.14 9.40 -12.88
N HIS A 242 -4.94 8.11 -13.04
CA HIS A 242 -4.15 7.57 -14.15
C HIS A 242 -5.08 6.88 -15.16
N TYR A 243 -5.13 7.43 -16.38
CA TYR A 243 -5.94 6.90 -17.47
C TYR A 243 -5.08 6.18 -18.51
N THR A 244 -5.55 5.03 -18.98
CA THR A 244 -4.96 4.28 -20.09
C THR A 244 -5.97 4.20 -21.24
N PRO A 245 -5.77 4.91 -22.35
CA PRO A 245 -6.62 4.82 -23.53
C PRO A 245 -6.71 3.38 -24.08
N ASN A 246 -7.91 2.96 -24.46
CA ASN A 246 -8.21 1.58 -24.88
C ASN A 246 -8.69 1.44 -26.33
N GLY A 247 -8.48 2.46 -27.17
CA GLY A 247 -8.89 2.46 -28.57
C GLY A 247 -10.17 3.27 -28.84
N THR A 248 -10.94 3.61 -27.80
CA THR A 248 -12.20 4.37 -27.92
C THR A 248 -12.16 5.63 -27.07
N ALA A 249 -12.46 6.79 -27.68
CA ALA A 249 -12.62 8.02 -26.91
C ALA A 249 -13.86 7.91 -26.01
N THR A 250 -13.70 8.23 -24.74
CA THR A 250 -14.75 8.08 -23.72
C THR A 250 -14.67 9.16 -22.65
N GLU A 251 -15.54 9.07 -21.66
CA GLU A 251 -15.53 9.94 -20.49
C GLU A 251 -15.55 9.07 -19.23
N ASP A 252 -14.97 9.59 -18.15
CA ASP A 252 -15.00 8.98 -16.82
C ASP A 252 -15.51 9.95 -15.78
N SER A 253 -16.41 9.47 -14.91
CA SER A 253 -16.91 10.18 -13.73
C SER A 253 -16.72 9.27 -12.51
N THR A 254 -15.49 9.30 -11.99
CA THR A 254 -15.13 8.52 -10.80
C THR A 254 -15.83 9.09 -9.57
N ARG A 255 -16.25 8.20 -8.68
CA ARG A 255 -16.88 8.52 -7.41
C ARG A 255 -16.28 7.70 -6.26
N ILE A 256 -16.44 8.21 -5.05
CA ILE A 256 -16.02 7.54 -3.82
C ILE A 256 -17.19 7.45 -2.85
N GLY A 257 -17.40 6.27 -2.29
CA GLY A 257 -18.37 6.01 -1.23
C GLY A 257 -17.66 5.80 0.10
N LEU A 258 -18.22 6.36 1.15
CA LEU A 258 -17.68 6.28 2.51
C LEU A 258 -18.74 5.69 3.45
N VAL A 259 -18.33 4.74 4.29
CA VAL A 259 -19.11 4.27 5.43
C VAL A 259 -18.44 4.80 6.69
N PHE A 260 -19.19 5.54 7.49
CA PHE A 260 -18.67 6.12 8.73
C PHE A 260 -18.66 5.09 9.86
N ALA A 261 -17.66 5.18 10.72
CA ALA A 261 -17.64 4.40 11.95
C ALA A 261 -18.79 4.86 12.87
N LYS A 262 -19.47 3.89 13.47
CA LYS A 262 -20.60 4.16 14.37
C LYS A 262 -20.15 4.75 15.70
N GLU A 263 -18.95 4.40 16.11
CA GLU A 263 -18.31 4.84 17.34
C GLU A 263 -16.92 5.38 17.04
N GLU A 264 -16.34 6.13 17.98
CA GLU A 264 -14.95 6.57 17.88
C GLU A 264 -14.03 5.35 17.81
N PRO A 265 -13.14 5.28 16.80
CA PRO A 265 -12.29 4.13 16.63
C PRO A 265 -11.25 4.02 17.76
N LYS A 266 -10.85 2.81 18.09
CA LYS A 266 -9.71 2.55 18.99
C LYS A 266 -8.36 2.82 18.33
N HIS A 267 -8.32 2.69 17.00
CA HIS A 267 -7.12 2.77 16.20
C HIS A 267 -7.36 3.61 14.94
N GLU A 268 -6.60 4.68 14.81
CA GLU A 268 -6.55 5.44 13.56
C GLU A 268 -5.62 4.73 12.57
N VAL A 269 -6.14 4.39 11.40
CA VAL A 269 -5.37 3.83 10.30
C VAL A 269 -4.70 4.94 9.52
N ARG A 270 -3.39 4.86 9.38
CA ARG A 270 -2.52 5.84 8.75
C ARG A 270 -1.72 5.23 7.63
N VAL A 271 -1.28 6.06 6.70
CA VAL A 271 -0.38 5.66 5.60
C VAL A 271 0.85 6.55 5.59
N ALA A 272 1.98 5.98 5.27
CA ALA A 272 3.21 6.71 5.01
C ALA A 272 3.94 6.12 3.80
N GLY A 273 4.62 6.99 3.03
CA GLY A 273 5.47 6.57 1.91
C GLY A 273 6.93 6.47 2.32
N VAL A 274 7.57 5.34 1.96
CA VAL A 274 9.02 5.16 1.96
C VAL A 274 9.52 5.52 0.57
N VAL A 275 10.03 6.75 0.40
CA VAL A 275 10.25 7.38 -0.91
C VAL A 275 11.69 7.77 -1.11
N ASN A 276 12.25 7.45 -2.27
CA ASN A 276 13.46 8.08 -2.79
C ASN A 276 13.13 8.85 -4.07
N ALA A 277 13.08 10.16 -4.00
CA ALA A 277 12.82 11.02 -5.18
C ALA A 277 14.11 11.52 -5.85
N GLY A 278 15.27 11.15 -5.32
CA GLY A 278 16.57 11.58 -5.84
C GLY A 278 17.28 10.54 -6.72
N PHE A 279 16.65 9.42 -7.02
CA PHE A 279 17.27 8.35 -7.82
C PHE A 279 17.46 8.75 -9.28
N ARG A 280 18.39 8.03 -9.93
CA ARG A 280 18.63 8.09 -11.38
C ARG A 280 18.83 6.68 -11.88
N ILE A 281 18.10 6.27 -12.90
CA ILE A 281 18.27 4.99 -13.57
C ILE A 281 19.04 5.23 -14.86
N PRO A 282 20.26 4.66 -15.01
CA PRO A 282 21.07 4.85 -16.20
C PRO A 282 20.41 4.28 -17.45
N PRO A 283 20.75 4.82 -18.65
CA PRO A 283 20.36 4.19 -19.91
C PRO A 283 20.83 2.73 -19.98
N GLY A 284 20.01 1.86 -20.53
CA GLY A 284 20.33 0.45 -20.78
C GLY A 284 20.46 -0.44 -19.54
N ALA A 285 20.26 0.09 -18.32
CA ALA A 285 20.36 -0.69 -17.10
C ALA A 285 19.19 -1.69 -16.98
N ASP A 286 19.52 -2.98 -16.92
CA ASP A 286 18.53 -4.08 -16.88
C ASP A 286 18.14 -4.53 -15.47
N ASN A 287 18.84 -4.08 -14.42
CA ASN A 287 18.58 -4.44 -13.04
C ASN A 287 19.06 -3.37 -12.04
N HIS A 288 18.68 -2.11 -12.27
CA HIS A 288 19.09 -1.00 -11.41
C HIS A 288 18.35 -1.01 -10.08
N GLN A 289 19.09 -1.06 -8.98
CA GLN A 289 18.54 -1.07 -7.63
C GLN A 289 18.42 0.35 -7.06
N VAL A 290 17.27 0.65 -6.47
CA VAL A 290 17.02 1.87 -5.70
C VAL A 290 16.54 1.50 -4.31
N VAL A 291 16.99 2.22 -3.29
CA VAL A 291 16.64 1.97 -1.89
C VAL A 291 16.16 3.25 -1.22
N ALA A 292 15.15 3.11 -0.39
CA ALA A 292 14.76 4.12 0.60
C ALA A 292 14.49 3.44 1.95
N SER A 293 14.58 4.20 3.03
CA SER A 293 14.24 3.70 4.36
C SER A 293 13.63 4.76 5.24
N ILE A 294 12.89 4.32 6.25
CA ILE A 294 12.59 5.07 7.45
C ILE A 294 13.56 4.56 8.51
N PRO A 295 14.72 5.22 8.68
CA PRO A 295 15.68 4.80 9.69
C PRO A 295 15.12 5.18 11.07
N SER A 296 15.13 4.25 12.00
CA SER A 296 14.66 4.48 13.37
C SER A 296 13.20 4.94 13.42
N VAL A 297 12.28 3.99 13.31
CA VAL A 297 10.84 4.23 13.52
C VAL A 297 10.63 4.94 14.87
N PRO A 298 9.93 6.07 14.92
CA PRO A 298 9.95 6.94 16.12
C PRO A 298 9.13 6.42 17.31
N THR A 299 8.26 5.46 17.09
CA THR A 299 7.42 4.81 18.12
C THR A 299 7.01 3.43 17.65
N ASP A 300 6.55 2.57 18.57
CA ASP A 300 5.97 1.28 18.20
C ASP A 300 4.80 1.48 17.24
N ILE A 301 4.76 0.69 16.18
CA ILE A 301 3.67 0.68 15.22
C ILE A 301 3.26 -0.76 14.91
N GLN A 302 2.09 -0.93 14.32
CA GLN A 302 1.64 -2.20 13.73
C GLN A 302 1.28 -1.99 12.27
N ILE A 303 1.95 -2.73 11.39
CA ILE A 303 1.74 -2.67 9.94
C ILE A 303 0.52 -3.51 9.59
N LEU A 304 -0.38 -2.94 8.78
CA LEU A 304 -1.60 -3.56 8.26
C LEU A 304 -1.45 -3.98 6.80
N ALA A 305 -0.74 -3.19 6.00
CA ALA A 305 -0.59 -3.45 4.57
C ALA A 305 0.63 -2.76 3.96
N PHE A 306 1.04 -3.28 2.80
CA PHE A 306 2.01 -2.67 1.90
C PHE A 306 1.42 -2.44 0.51
N LEU A 307 1.82 -1.35 -0.13
CA LEU A 307 1.53 -1.05 -1.54
C LEU A 307 2.81 -0.55 -2.21
N PRO A 308 3.53 -1.39 -2.96
CA PRO A 308 4.64 -0.94 -3.80
C PRO A 308 4.10 -0.22 -5.04
N HIS A 309 4.73 0.91 -5.39
CA HIS A 309 4.36 1.68 -6.57
C HIS A 309 5.61 2.07 -7.36
N MET A 310 5.63 1.66 -8.60
CA MET A 310 6.60 1.99 -9.64
C MET A 310 5.86 2.14 -10.97
N HIS A 311 6.53 2.70 -11.97
CA HIS A 311 5.99 2.80 -13.32
C HIS A 311 6.46 1.67 -14.25
N LEU A 312 6.59 1.95 -15.56
CA LEU A 312 6.81 0.95 -16.62
C LEU A 312 8.12 0.16 -16.49
N ARG A 313 9.10 0.69 -15.76
CA ARG A 313 10.40 0.03 -15.61
C ARG A 313 10.52 -0.76 -14.31
N GLY A 314 9.50 -0.70 -13.46
CA GLY A 314 9.46 -1.51 -12.24
C GLY A 314 9.58 -3.00 -12.55
N LYS A 315 10.58 -3.68 -11.95
CA LYS A 315 10.90 -5.08 -12.18
C LYS A 315 10.62 -5.96 -10.97
N ALA A 316 11.02 -5.48 -9.78
CA ALA A 316 10.85 -6.19 -8.51
C ALA A 316 10.78 -5.20 -7.35
N ALA A 317 10.19 -5.63 -6.23
CA ALA A 317 10.07 -4.82 -5.03
C ALA A 317 10.22 -5.67 -3.76
N ARG A 318 10.77 -5.08 -2.68
CA ARG A 318 10.91 -5.75 -1.39
C ARG A 318 10.81 -4.78 -0.24
N TYR A 319 10.10 -5.19 0.80
CA TYR A 319 10.10 -4.53 2.10
C TYR A 319 10.85 -5.37 3.11
N ASP A 320 11.78 -4.75 3.83
CA ASP A 320 12.54 -5.38 4.90
C ASP A 320 12.36 -4.61 6.20
N LEU A 321 12.32 -5.33 7.31
CA LEU A 321 12.45 -4.83 8.67
C LEU A 321 13.85 -5.15 9.17
N ILE A 322 14.58 -4.12 9.64
CA ILE A 322 15.90 -4.26 10.24
C ILE A 322 15.77 -3.93 11.72
N SER A 323 15.99 -4.92 12.58
CA SER A 323 15.86 -4.83 14.04
C SER A 323 17.06 -5.49 14.69
N GLY A 324 17.75 -4.79 15.62
CA GLY A 324 18.91 -5.32 16.31
C GLY A 324 20.06 -5.78 15.40
N GLY A 325 20.15 -5.27 14.17
CA GLY A 325 21.14 -5.70 13.16
C GLY A 325 20.70 -6.88 12.29
N GLU A 326 19.60 -7.51 12.61
CA GLU A 326 19.01 -8.58 11.80
C GLU A 326 18.03 -8.01 10.76
N THR A 327 17.99 -8.61 9.57
CA THR A 327 17.06 -8.24 8.51
C THR A 327 16.02 -9.34 8.31
N ARG A 328 14.74 -8.96 8.41
CA ARG A 328 13.60 -9.81 8.09
C ARG A 328 12.86 -9.25 6.87
N THR A 329 12.72 -10.04 5.82
CA THR A 329 11.88 -9.68 4.68
C THR A 329 10.42 -9.75 5.09
N MET A 330 9.70 -8.66 4.86
CA MET A 330 8.28 -8.50 5.18
C MET A 330 7.38 -8.80 3.98
N LEU A 331 7.81 -8.40 2.79
CA LEU A 331 7.16 -8.66 1.52
C LEU A 331 8.23 -8.73 0.44
N ASP A 332 8.21 -9.79 -0.37
CA ASP A 332 9.08 -9.97 -1.53
C ASP A 332 8.26 -10.17 -2.80
N ILE A 333 8.51 -9.34 -3.81
CA ILE A 333 7.85 -9.33 -5.11
C ILE A 333 8.94 -9.43 -6.18
N PRO A 334 9.38 -10.63 -6.54
CA PRO A 334 10.47 -10.82 -7.51
C PRO A 334 10.08 -10.45 -8.95
N ARG A 335 8.77 -10.32 -9.20
CA ARG A 335 8.22 -9.90 -10.49
C ARG A 335 7.11 -8.88 -10.25
N TYR A 336 7.43 -7.60 -10.35
CA TYR A 336 6.43 -6.53 -10.33
C TYR A 336 5.77 -6.41 -11.71
N ASP A 337 4.49 -6.08 -11.71
CA ASP A 337 3.74 -5.79 -12.94
C ASP A 337 3.02 -4.46 -12.76
N PHE A 338 3.35 -3.49 -13.61
CA PHE A 338 2.79 -2.13 -13.58
C PHE A 338 1.26 -2.11 -13.68
N ASN A 339 0.66 -3.08 -14.39
CA ASN A 339 -0.79 -3.17 -14.54
C ASN A 339 -1.50 -3.63 -13.26
N TRP A 340 -0.75 -4.21 -12.29
CA TRP A 340 -1.28 -4.78 -11.06
C TRP A 340 -0.56 -4.21 -9.84
N GLN A 341 -0.92 -3.00 -9.47
CA GLN A 341 -0.36 -2.32 -8.29
C GLN A 341 -1.10 -2.73 -7.02
N LEU A 342 -0.89 -3.97 -6.60
CA LEU A 342 -1.67 -4.61 -5.56
C LEU A 342 -1.36 -4.08 -4.17
N LEU A 343 -2.41 -3.95 -3.35
CA LEU A 343 -2.31 -3.80 -1.92
C LEU A 343 -2.16 -5.18 -1.28
N TYR A 344 -1.11 -5.39 -0.49
CA TYR A 344 -0.84 -6.62 0.25
C TYR A 344 -1.23 -6.42 1.72
N ARG A 345 -2.37 -7.00 2.14
CA ARG A 345 -2.97 -6.79 3.46
C ARG A 345 -2.67 -7.98 4.35
N TYR A 346 -2.04 -7.72 5.48
CA TYR A 346 -1.82 -8.75 6.50
C TYR A 346 -3.15 -9.25 7.09
N ALA A 347 -3.24 -10.56 7.35
CA ALA A 347 -4.35 -11.14 8.11
C ALA A 347 -4.31 -10.69 9.57
N GLU A 348 -3.10 -10.58 10.12
CA GLU A 348 -2.84 -10.07 11.48
C GLU A 348 -1.83 -8.92 11.43
N PRO A 349 -2.03 -7.82 12.17
CA PRO A 349 -1.12 -6.70 12.19
C PRO A 349 0.29 -7.11 12.65
N VAL A 350 1.33 -6.63 11.96
CA VAL A 350 2.73 -6.97 12.26
C VAL A 350 3.42 -5.87 13.05
N SER A 351 3.92 -6.20 14.24
CA SER A 351 4.59 -5.27 15.13
C SER A 351 5.97 -4.86 14.62
N VAL A 352 6.25 -3.56 14.71
CA VAL A 352 7.54 -2.91 14.45
C VAL A 352 7.85 -2.03 15.66
N LYS A 353 9.05 -2.16 16.21
CA LYS A 353 9.45 -1.45 17.42
C LYS A 353 10.06 -0.08 17.12
N ALA A 354 9.94 0.81 18.07
CA ALA A 354 10.69 2.05 18.05
C ALA A 354 12.20 1.77 17.90
N GLY A 355 12.85 2.47 16.99
CA GLY A 355 14.27 2.24 16.68
C GLY A 355 14.52 1.30 15.51
N ASP A 356 13.58 0.44 15.14
CA ASP A 356 13.69 -0.39 13.96
C ASP A 356 13.77 0.44 12.66
N THR A 357 14.31 -0.14 11.61
CA THR A 357 14.36 0.47 10.27
C THR A 357 13.43 -0.26 9.32
N LEU A 358 12.52 0.46 8.68
CA LEU A 358 11.75 -0.02 7.55
C LEU A 358 12.45 0.37 6.25
N ARG A 359 12.78 -0.61 5.41
CA ARG A 359 13.47 -0.40 4.13
C ARG A 359 12.59 -0.88 2.98
N PHE A 360 12.47 -0.05 1.95
CA PHE A 360 11.89 -0.40 0.67
C PHE A 360 12.99 -0.43 -0.40
N THR A 361 13.09 -1.54 -1.11
CA THR A 361 14.02 -1.74 -2.22
C THR A 361 13.22 -2.05 -3.47
N ALA A 362 13.53 -1.36 -4.56
CA ALA A 362 12.97 -1.65 -5.87
C ALA A 362 14.07 -1.86 -6.91
N TRP A 363 13.78 -2.68 -7.91
CA TRP A 363 14.66 -2.92 -9.06
C TRP A 363 13.94 -2.49 -10.32
N TYR A 364 14.70 -1.90 -11.25
CA TYR A 364 14.18 -1.33 -12.48
C TYR A 364 14.91 -1.89 -13.68
N ASP A 365 14.16 -2.08 -14.77
CA ASP A 365 14.68 -2.49 -16.08
C ASP A 365 14.48 -1.35 -17.10
N ASN A 366 15.52 -0.56 -17.32
CA ASN A 366 15.58 0.50 -18.34
C ASN A 366 16.31 0.03 -19.61
N SER A 367 16.36 -1.27 -19.86
CA SER A 367 16.98 -1.84 -21.04
C SER A 367 16.02 -1.97 -22.23
N SER A 368 16.56 -2.28 -23.39
CA SER A 368 15.77 -2.64 -24.58
C SER A 368 15.09 -4.00 -24.47
N GLY A 369 15.44 -4.81 -23.44
CA GLY A 369 14.79 -6.07 -23.14
C GLY A 369 13.43 -5.90 -22.44
N ASN A 370 13.12 -4.74 -21.88
CA ASN A 370 11.83 -4.42 -21.31
C ASN A 370 10.87 -3.87 -22.38
N PRO A 371 9.86 -4.63 -22.82
CA PRO A 371 8.96 -4.20 -23.89
C PRO A 371 8.07 -3.00 -23.51
N ALA A 372 7.91 -2.71 -22.20
CA ALA A 372 7.15 -1.57 -21.71
C ALA A 372 7.98 -0.28 -21.61
N ASN A 373 9.33 -0.37 -21.78
CA ASN A 373 10.20 0.79 -21.66
C ASN A 373 10.08 1.70 -22.90
N PRO A 374 9.64 2.97 -22.75
CA PRO A 374 9.43 3.84 -23.90
C PRO A 374 10.74 4.31 -24.57
N ASP A 375 11.86 4.40 -23.83
CA ASP A 375 13.16 4.80 -24.37
C ASP A 375 14.32 4.28 -23.50
N PRO A 376 15.00 3.22 -23.92
CA PRO A 376 16.14 2.65 -23.18
C PRO A 376 17.41 3.50 -23.23
N ASN A 377 17.48 4.52 -24.09
CA ASN A 377 18.66 5.36 -24.24
C ASN A 377 18.64 6.60 -23.33
N LYS A 378 17.56 6.81 -22.59
CA LYS A 378 17.43 7.94 -21.66
C LYS A 378 17.73 7.55 -20.21
N GLU A 379 18.43 8.46 -19.50
CA GLU A 379 18.43 8.45 -18.04
C GLU A 379 17.01 8.77 -17.52
N VAL A 380 16.53 7.97 -16.57
CA VAL A 380 15.19 8.13 -15.97
C VAL A 380 15.32 8.66 -14.55
N LYS A 381 14.44 9.59 -14.19
CA LYS A 381 14.38 10.26 -12.89
C LYS A 381 12.99 10.17 -12.31
N TRP A 382 12.87 10.62 -11.06
CA TRP A 382 11.58 10.83 -10.42
C TRP A 382 10.70 11.76 -11.25
N GLY A 383 9.47 11.36 -11.43
CA GLY A 383 8.43 12.17 -12.04
C GLY A 383 7.06 11.51 -11.96
N PRO A 384 5.99 12.32 -12.01
CA PRO A 384 4.62 11.84 -11.83
C PRO A 384 4.03 11.16 -13.08
N GLN A 385 4.70 11.23 -14.23
CA GLN A 385 4.13 10.68 -15.47
C GLN A 385 4.56 9.23 -15.69
N THR A 386 3.74 8.46 -16.40
CA THR A 386 3.98 7.03 -16.69
C THR A 386 5.35 6.76 -17.34
N GLN A 387 5.85 7.68 -18.19
CA GLN A 387 7.16 7.59 -18.83
C GLN A 387 8.33 7.99 -17.92
N ASP A 388 8.08 8.71 -16.84
CA ASP A 388 9.02 8.93 -15.76
C ASP A 388 9.09 7.67 -14.89
N GLU A 389 9.67 7.74 -13.70
CA GLU A 389 9.62 6.64 -12.74
C GLU A 389 9.38 7.14 -11.32
N MET A 390 8.79 6.27 -10.49
CA MET A 390 8.66 6.48 -9.06
C MET A 390 9.34 5.35 -8.29
N HIS A 391 9.89 5.69 -7.12
CA HIS A 391 10.37 4.74 -6.12
C HIS A 391 9.59 4.98 -4.84
N LEU A 392 8.54 4.19 -4.62
CA LEU A 392 7.55 4.48 -3.61
C LEU A 392 7.01 3.19 -2.98
N GLY A 393 7.29 3.02 -1.70
CA GLY A 393 6.76 1.94 -0.89
C GLY A 393 5.80 2.47 0.16
N TYR A 394 4.50 2.35 -0.05
CA TYR A 394 3.52 2.73 0.97
C TYR A 394 3.41 1.67 2.07
N VAL A 395 3.21 2.16 3.27
CA VAL A 395 2.97 1.36 4.49
C VAL A 395 1.69 1.85 5.15
N GLU A 396 0.69 0.99 5.27
CA GLU A 396 -0.51 1.25 6.05
C GLU A 396 -0.33 0.68 7.45
N TYR A 397 -0.63 1.47 8.50
CA TYR A 397 -0.28 1.11 9.87
C TYR A 397 -1.16 1.81 10.91
N ILE A 398 -1.08 1.32 12.14
CA ILE A 398 -1.62 1.96 13.35
C ILE A 398 -0.50 2.20 14.36
N VAL A 399 -0.76 3.09 15.31
CA VAL A 399 0.12 3.34 16.48
C VAL A 399 -0.61 2.82 17.72
N PRO A 400 -0.16 1.69 18.31
CA PRO A 400 -0.79 1.15 19.51
C PRO A 400 -0.78 2.17 20.65
N GLY A 401 -1.92 2.32 21.33
CA GLY A 401 -2.05 3.23 22.49
C GLY A 401 -2.11 4.71 22.13
N SER A 402 -1.98 5.13 20.86
CA SER A 402 -2.26 6.51 20.45
C SER A 402 -3.76 6.78 20.46
N LYS A 403 -4.12 8.03 20.74
CA LYS A 403 -5.51 8.48 20.56
C LYS A 403 -5.77 8.78 19.09
N PRO A 404 -6.98 8.53 18.60
CA PRO A 404 -7.39 9.01 17.29
C PRO A 404 -7.21 10.53 17.17
N GLY A 405 -6.64 10.99 16.04
CA GLY A 405 -6.30 12.38 15.82
C GLY A 405 -4.90 12.81 16.32
N ASP A 406 -4.17 11.94 17.02
CA ASP A 406 -2.78 12.22 17.39
C ASP A 406 -1.91 12.43 16.14
N PRO A 407 -0.83 13.26 16.22
CA PRO A 407 0.05 13.49 15.07
C PRO A 407 0.60 12.20 14.46
N ASN A 408 0.60 12.12 13.12
CA ASN A 408 1.12 10.97 12.39
C ASN A 408 2.66 10.87 12.53
N PRO A 409 3.21 9.85 13.26
CA PRO A 409 4.64 9.77 13.56
C PRO A 409 5.50 9.46 12.33
N LEU A 410 4.97 8.79 11.31
CA LEU A 410 5.71 8.47 10.08
C LEU A 410 5.51 9.51 8.97
N SER A 411 4.69 10.54 9.15
CA SER A 411 4.65 11.68 8.24
C SER A 411 6.02 12.39 8.19
N PRO A 412 6.32 13.16 7.14
CA PRO A 412 7.57 13.94 7.08
C PRO A 412 7.81 14.79 8.33
N ARG A 413 6.76 15.44 8.85
CA ARG A 413 6.82 16.22 10.11
C ARG A 413 7.01 15.33 11.34
N GLY A 414 6.27 14.21 11.43
CA GLY A 414 6.38 13.26 12.54
C GLY A 414 7.76 12.63 12.62
N ARG A 415 8.33 12.23 11.47
CA ARG A 415 9.71 11.72 11.40
C ARG A 415 10.75 12.76 11.83
N ALA A 416 10.59 14.00 11.40
CA ALA A 416 11.45 15.09 11.85
C ALA A 416 11.36 15.29 13.38
N ARG A 417 10.15 15.27 13.95
CA ARG A 417 9.92 15.34 15.41
C ARG A 417 10.56 14.15 16.12
N GLY A 418 10.38 12.93 15.61
CA GLY A 418 10.97 11.72 16.17
C GLY A 418 12.50 11.75 16.14
N ALA A 419 13.10 12.16 15.01
CA ALA A 419 14.54 12.32 14.90
C ALA A 419 15.08 13.35 15.90
N ILE A 420 14.42 14.48 16.05
CA ILE A 420 14.77 15.52 17.02
C ILE A 420 14.65 14.97 18.45
N ARG A 421 13.55 14.30 18.78
CA ARG A 421 13.36 13.70 20.12
C ARG A 421 14.43 12.65 20.43
N ASN A 422 14.74 11.76 19.50
CA ASN A 422 15.78 10.74 19.68
C ASN A 422 17.18 11.36 19.76
N PHE A 423 17.43 12.39 18.97
CA PHE A 423 18.68 13.15 19.01
C PHE A 423 18.92 13.80 20.37
N PHE A 424 17.85 14.28 21.03
CA PHE A 424 17.95 14.96 22.32
C PHE A 424 17.72 14.06 23.54
N GLY A 425 17.53 12.74 23.34
CA GLY A 425 17.48 11.75 24.43
C GLY A 425 16.24 11.86 25.34
N GLY A 426 15.09 12.32 24.80
CA GLY A 426 13.87 12.57 25.58
C GLY A 426 12.91 11.39 25.55
N SER A 427 12.65 10.78 26.71
CA SER A 427 11.56 9.82 26.96
C SER A 427 10.33 10.44 27.65
N GLY A 428 10.16 11.78 27.60
CA GLY A 428 9.08 12.53 28.27
C GLY A 428 8.21 13.33 27.30
N SER A 429 7.01 13.68 27.76
CA SER A 429 6.09 14.62 27.07
C SER A 429 6.79 15.95 26.77
N PRO A 430 6.46 16.65 25.67
CA PRO A 430 7.11 17.91 25.32
C PRO A 430 6.84 18.96 26.43
N GLU A 431 7.88 19.32 27.13
CA GLU A 431 7.88 20.52 27.99
C GLU A 431 7.68 21.77 27.13
N PRO A 432 6.94 22.78 27.60
CA PRO A 432 6.61 23.97 26.81
C PRO A 432 7.82 24.82 26.40
N ASN A 433 9.03 24.41 26.75
CA ASN A 433 10.28 25.16 26.49
C ASN A 433 11.44 24.27 26.03
N VAL A 434 11.18 23.39 25.08
CA VAL A 434 12.19 22.49 24.50
C VAL A 434 13.44 23.23 23.99
N GLY A 435 13.25 24.45 23.45
CA GLY A 435 14.36 25.29 22.96
C GLY A 435 15.31 25.75 24.09
N ASP A 436 14.79 26.10 25.23
CA ASP A 436 15.61 26.57 26.35
C ASP A 436 16.31 25.41 27.09
N ALA A 437 15.64 24.27 27.22
CA ALA A 437 16.26 23.04 27.76
C ALA A 437 17.39 22.52 26.89
N LEU A 438 17.23 22.63 25.57
CA LEU A 438 18.25 22.33 24.59
C LEU A 438 19.45 23.26 24.65
N PHE A 439 19.17 24.53 24.80
CA PHE A 439 20.20 25.53 24.90
C PHE A 439 21.12 25.25 26.10
N GLN A 440 20.55 25.02 27.29
CA GLN A 440 21.31 24.65 28.49
C GLN A 440 22.13 23.36 28.36
N LYS A 441 21.71 22.44 27.50
CA LYS A 441 22.37 21.14 27.31
C LYS A 441 23.49 21.18 26.29
N LEU A 442 23.44 22.09 25.34
CA LEU A 442 24.35 22.18 24.20
C LEU A 442 25.35 23.31 24.26
N ASP A 443 24.98 24.43 24.83
CA ASP A 443 25.88 25.58 25.13
C ASP A 443 26.83 25.17 26.26
N ALA A 444 27.93 24.50 25.89
CA ALA A 444 28.85 23.87 26.84
C ALA A 444 29.87 24.90 27.41
N ASP A 445 30.16 25.94 26.66
CA ASP A 445 31.07 26.99 27.05
C ASP A 445 30.35 28.23 27.68
N GLY A 446 29.01 28.24 27.58
CA GLY A 446 28.16 29.27 28.17
C GLY A 446 28.23 30.64 27.46
N ASP A 447 28.62 30.64 26.16
CA ASP A 447 28.79 31.86 25.36
C ASP A 447 27.44 32.45 24.89
N GLY A 448 26.35 31.70 25.08
CA GLY A 448 25.00 32.11 24.68
C GLY A 448 24.66 31.76 23.24
N ASN A 449 25.47 30.94 22.55
CA ASN A 449 25.24 30.38 21.25
C ASN A 449 25.61 28.89 21.26
N ILE A 450 25.19 28.14 20.28
CA ILE A 450 25.57 26.73 20.09
C ILE A 450 26.36 26.60 18.80
N SER A 451 27.62 26.25 18.93
CA SER A 451 28.52 26.03 17.81
C SER A 451 28.33 24.62 17.19
N ARG A 452 28.81 24.45 15.95
CA ARG A 452 28.86 23.14 15.30
C ARG A 452 29.71 22.10 16.05
N ASP A 453 30.74 22.57 16.74
CA ASP A 453 31.65 21.68 17.45
C ASP A 453 31.05 21.22 18.78
N GLU A 454 30.26 22.03 19.46
CA GLU A 454 29.47 21.61 20.63
C GLU A 454 28.41 20.56 20.25
N VAL A 455 27.71 20.77 19.13
CA VAL A 455 26.77 19.75 18.59
C VAL A 455 27.51 18.48 18.23
N LYS A 456 28.66 18.54 17.57
CA LYS A 456 29.48 17.36 17.24
C LYS A 456 30.01 16.65 18.48
N ALA A 457 30.52 17.37 19.47
CA ALA A 457 31.05 16.80 20.69
C ALA A 457 30.02 16.00 21.46
N LYS A 458 28.76 16.44 21.44
CA LYS A 458 27.66 15.79 22.13
C LYS A 458 27.09 14.60 21.37
N TYR A 459 27.20 14.58 20.02
CA TYR A 459 26.49 13.65 19.14
C TYR A 459 27.39 12.93 18.14
N ASN A 460 28.54 12.48 18.61
CA ASN A 460 29.59 11.79 17.84
C ASN A 460 29.11 10.55 17.06
N ASN A 461 27.93 10.00 17.38
CA ASN A 461 27.42 8.76 16.79
C ASN A 461 26.70 8.95 15.46
N ASN A 462 26.41 10.18 15.01
CA ASN A 462 25.78 10.45 13.70
C ASN A 462 26.13 11.83 13.12
N PRO A 463 27.34 12.00 12.58
CA PRO A 463 27.82 13.32 12.11
C PRO A 463 27.03 13.91 10.93
N ALA A 464 26.46 13.06 10.05
CA ALA A 464 25.69 13.54 8.90
C ALA A 464 24.32 14.14 9.33
N ALA A 465 23.64 13.51 10.28
CA ALA A 465 22.36 14.01 10.78
C ALA A 465 22.55 15.31 11.59
N SER A 466 23.61 15.41 12.38
CA SER A 466 23.93 16.62 13.15
C SER A 466 24.18 17.84 12.27
N THR A 467 24.91 17.66 11.17
CA THR A 467 25.19 18.73 10.21
C THR A 467 23.92 19.20 9.50
N THR A 468 23.08 18.26 9.03
CA THR A 468 21.83 18.61 8.32
C THR A 468 20.82 19.33 9.20
N ILE A 469 20.71 18.95 10.48
CA ILE A 469 19.79 19.61 11.43
C ILE A 469 20.33 20.98 11.77
N PHE A 470 21.64 21.12 12.03
CA PHE A 470 22.27 22.39 12.31
C PHE A 470 22.07 23.40 11.17
N ASP A 471 22.35 22.99 9.91
CA ASP A 471 22.21 23.84 8.72
C ASP A 471 20.78 24.30 8.45
N ARG A 472 19.79 23.53 8.89
CA ARG A 472 18.38 23.93 8.81
C ARG A 472 17.96 24.94 9.86
N LEU A 473 18.60 24.90 11.02
CA LEU A 473 18.29 25.78 12.14
C LEU A 473 19.06 27.10 12.06
N ASP A 474 20.29 27.06 11.57
CA ASP A 474 21.14 28.24 11.29
C ASP A 474 20.55 29.02 10.09
N THR A 475 19.54 29.85 10.40
CA THR A 475 18.77 30.58 9.37
C THR A 475 19.48 31.81 8.85
N ASP A 476 20.36 32.37 9.62
CA ASP A 476 21.20 33.53 9.24
C ASP A 476 22.57 33.11 8.68
N LYS A 477 22.83 31.79 8.69
CA LYS A 477 24.06 31.17 8.19
C LYS A 477 25.34 31.66 8.81
N ASN A 478 25.27 32.06 10.09
CA ASN A 478 26.42 32.55 10.83
C ASN A 478 27.29 31.41 11.41
N GLY A 479 26.88 30.17 11.31
CA GLY A 479 27.59 29.00 11.83
C GLY A 479 27.37 28.74 13.30
N GLN A 480 26.45 29.43 13.94
CA GLN A 480 26.03 29.27 15.32
C GLN A 480 24.51 29.23 15.43
N LEU A 481 23.97 28.58 16.45
CA LEU A 481 22.54 28.59 16.73
C LEU A 481 22.25 29.43 17.99
N ASN A 482 21.50 30.47 17.83
CA ASN A 482 21.05 31.30 18.93
C ASN A 482 19.69 30.86 19.50
N ARG A 483 19.27 31.38 20.65
CA ARG A 483 17.99 31.03 21.30
C ARG A 483 16.77 31.26 20.40
N LYS A 484 16.81 32.24 19.48
CA LYS A 484 15.69 32.55 18.59
C LYS A 484 15.55 31.48 17.50
N GLU A 485 16.66 30.96 17.01
CA GLU A 485 16.69 29.87 16.02
C GLU A 485 16.25 28.57 16.65
N LEU A 486 16.64 28.30 17.89
CA LEU A 486 16.16 27.13 18.62
C LEU A 486 14.68 27.24 19.05
N ARG A 487 14.15 28.43 19.32
CA ARG A 487 12.70 28.60 19.55
C ARG A 487 11.86 28.29 18.34
N ARG A 488 12.36 28.49 17.11
CA ARG A 488 11.70 28.03 15.90
C ARG A 488 11.58 26.50 15.84
N LEU A 489 12.51 25.79 16.48
CA LEU A 489 12.39 24.36 16.66
C LEU A 489 11.13 23.98 17.44
N SER A 490 10.82 24.70 18.52
CA SER A 490 9.59 24.49 19.30
C SER A 490 8.33 24.78 18.49
N GLU A 491 8.37 25.74 17.55
CA GLU A 491 7.25 26.02 16.64
C GLU A 491 7.07 24.93 15.59
N ILE A 492 8.17 24.31 15.13
CA ILE A 492 8.15 23.17 14.22
C ILE A 492 7.67 21.89 14.93
N ILE A 493 7.99 21.77 16.23
CA ILE A 493 7.63 20.61 17.06
C ILE A 493 6.23 20.76 17.67
N GLY A 494 5.81 22.00 17.97
CA GLY A 494 4.59 22.29 18.72
C GLY A 494 3.30 22.53 17.91
N ARG A 495 3.38 22.59 16.58
CA ARG A 495 2.20 22.76 15.68
C ARG A 495 1.86 21.50 14.92
#